data_ce57ddb2e1c207344a6bdf96b967a620
#
_entry.id   ce57ddb2e1c207344a6bdf96b967a620
#
_cell.length_a   1.000
_cell.length_b   1.000
_cell.length_c   1.000
_cell.angle_alpha   90.00
_cell.angle_beta   90.00
_cell.angle_gamma   90.00
#
_symmetry.space_group_name_H-M   'P 1'
#
loop_
_entity.id
_entity.type
_entity.pdbx_description
1 polymer ?
#
loop_
_entity_poly.entity_id
_entity_poly.type
_entity_poly.pdbx_seq_one_letter_code
_entity_poly.pdbx_strand_id
1 'polypeptide(L)'
;MAAMSTRTMDVSQAIDHLPEGATLVLVDVSWEDYEQLLEDMTERPGVRVTYDQGRVEIMSPLPKHEKYKEFVSHLIALLADELNIDVESFGSTTWKRREALKATEPDLCFYVANAEHVIGKDELDLDVDPPPDLAVEIDVTNESLSKFPVYATLGVPEIWRYVSKRKSVLMYELRDGEYVDIPASRSFPMLTPQVLADFLEQSKADGRTKVLAMLRRWLMTR
;
A
#
# COMPACT_ATOMS: atom_id res chain seq x y z
N MET A 1 26.79 22.06 12.23
CA MET A 1 25.41 22.47 11.90
C MET A 1 25.22 22.94 10.46
N ALA A 2 26.22 23.39 9.72
CA ALA A 2 26.05 23.88 8.32
C ALA A 2 25.94 22.77 7.25
N ALA A 3 26.40 21.54 7.51
CA ALA A 3 26.40 20.46 6.51
C ALA A 3 25.02 19.76 6.36
N MET A 4 24.20 19.73 7.42
CA MET A 4 22.84 19.15 7.37
C MET A 4 21.87 19.94 6.47
N SER A 5 21.92 21.27 6.57
CA SER A 5 21.01 22.16 5.83
C SER A 5 21.18 22.06 4.31
N THR A 6 22.42 21.94 3.82
CA THR A 6 22.68 21.88 2.37
C THR A 6 22.24 20.54 1.76
N ARG A 7 22.45 19.43 2.48
CA ARG A 7 22.08 18.08 2.00
C ARG A 7 20.56 17.89 1.95
N THR A 8 19.83 18.41 2.93
CA THR A 8 18.36 18.34 2.97
C THR A 8 17.73 19.19 1.85
N MET A 9 18.27 20.37 1.55
CA MET A 9 17.79 21.20 0.45
C MET A 9 17.96 20.52 -0.91
N ASP A 10 19.09 19.87 -1.17
CA ASP A 10 19.35 19.16 -2.44
C ASP A 10 18.39 18.00 -2.65
N VAL A 11 18.10 17.22 -1.60
CA VAL A 11 17.15 16.09 -1.65
C VAL A 11 15.72 16.60 -1.88
N SER A 12 15.30 17.64 -1.18
CA SER A 12 14.00 18.28 -1.35
C SER A 12 13.78 18.75 -2.79
N GLN A 13 14.77 19.41 -3.38
CA GLN A 13 14.71 19.85 -4.79
C GLN A 13 14.65 18.65 -5.76
N ALA A 14 15.40 17.58 -5.48
CA ALA A 14 15.36 16.38 -6.30
C ALA A 14 13.97 15.71 -6.28
N ILE A 15 13.28 15.73 -5.14
CA ILE A 15 11.91 15.22 -4.99
C ILE A 15 10.92 16.08 -5.77
N ASP A 16 11.01 17.41 -5.69
CA ASP A 16 10.13 18.35 -6.41
C ASP A 16 10.19 18.19 -7.93
N HIS A 17 11.32 17.71 -8.44
CA HIS A 17 11.55 17.49 -9.86
C HIS A 17 11.51 16.01 -10.26
N LEU A 18 11.07 15.12 -9.35
CA LEU A 18 11.00 13.69 -9.61
C LEU A 18 9.92 13.40 -10.67
N PRO A 19 10.27 12.87 -11.86
CA PRO A 19 9.28 12.57 -12.87
C PRO A 19 8.26 11.54 -12.40
N GLU A 20 7.03 11.62 -12.90
CA GLU A 20 6.02 10.60 -12.66
C GLU A 20 6.53 9.20 -13.06
N GLY A 21 6.34 8.23 -12.18
CA GLY A 21 6.81 6.86 -12.35
C GLY A 21 8.31 6.65 -12.07
N ALA A 22 9.04 7.69 -11.65
CA ALA A 22 10.43 7.56 -11.26
C ALA A 22 10.58 7.21 -9.77
N THR A 23 11.74 6.63 -9.44
CA THR A 23 12.15 6.32 -8.07
C THR A 23 13.49 6.97 -7.79
N LEU A 24 13.59 7.70 -6.67
CA LEU A 24 14.82 8.19 -6.09
C LEU A 24 15.22 7.24 -4.95
N VAL A 25 16.49 6.84 -4.93
CA VAL A 25 17.04 5.99 -3.87
C VAL A 25 18.14 6.76 -3.15
N LEU A 26 18.02 6.86 -1.83
CA LEU A 26 19.03 7.39 -0.94
C LEU A 26 19.58 6.26 -0.09
N VAL A 27 20.87 6.31 0.23
CA VAL A 27 21.55 5.32 1.09
C VAL A 27 22.25 6.02 2.24
N ASP A 28 22.58 5.27 3.29
CA ASP A 28 23.21 5.76 4.50
C ASP A 28 22.42 6.91 5.19
N VAL A 29 21.09 6.82 5.12
CA VAL A 29 20.17 7.76 5.77
C VAL A 29 19.89 7.27 7.19
N SER A 30 20.14 8.13 8.20
CA SER A 30 19.75 7.81 9.57
C SER A 30 18.23 7.82 9.76
N TRP A 31 17.74 7.19 10.83
CA TRP A 31 16.31 7.25 11.15
C TRP A 31 15.85 8.68 11.41
N GLU A 32 16.65 9.47 12.09
CA GLU A 32 16.40 10.88 12.36
C GLU A 32 16.30 11.71 11.08
N ASP A 33 17.22 11.49 10.12
CA ASP A 33 17.16 12.16 8.81
C ASP A 33 15.92 11.74 8.00
N TYR A 34 15.51 10.46 8.12
CA TYR A 34 14.28 9.97 7.51
C TYR A 34 13.03 10.63 8.13
N GLU A 35 12.93 10.73 9.47
CA GLU A 35 11.80 11.41 10.13
C GLU A 35 11.75 12.90 9.72
N GLN A 36 12.89 13.58 9.67
CA GLN A 36 12.97 14.96 9.20
C GLN A 36 12.52 15.08 7.73
N LEU A 37 12.90 14.13 6.89
CA LEU A 37 12.47 14.09 5.49
C LEU A 37 10.93 13.94 5.38
N LEU A 38 10.30 13.11 6.20
CA LEU A 38 8.84 12.97 6.22
C LEU A 38 8.16 14.27 6.66
N GLU A 39 8.69 14.95 7.67
CA GLU A 39 8.17 16.25 8.12
C GLU A 39 8.24 17.29 7.01
N ASP A 40 9.39 17.40 6.33
CA ASP A 40 9.60 18.31 5.21
C ASP A 40 8.69 18.01 4.01
N MET A 41 8.20 16.76 3.93
CA MET A 41 7.31 16.30 2.86
C MET A 41 5.82 16.35 3.19
N THR A 42 5.44 16.70 4.42
CA THR A 42 4.04 16.74 4.87
C THR A 42 3.16 17.63 3.97
N GLU A 43 3.71 18.69 3.42
CA GLU A 43 3.02 19.61 2.49
C GLU A 43 3.15 19.18 1.01
N ARG A 44 3.75 18.02 0.71
CA ARG A 44 4.04 17.54 -0.66
C ARG A 44 3.31 16.22 -0.96
N PRO A 45 2.01 16.27 -1.22
CA PRO A 45 1.25 15.06 -1.54
C PRO A 45 1.73 14.48 -2.88
N GLY A 46 1.71 13.15 -2.99
CA GLY A 46 1.87 12.47 -4.27
C GLY A 46 3.11 11.62 -4.44
N VAL A 47 4.02 11.55 -3.47
CA VAL A 47 5.12 10.56 -3.45
C VAL A 47 4.85 9.48 -2.40
N ARG A 48 5.54 8.35 -2.53
CA ARG A 48 5.54 7.23 -1.56
C ARG A 48 6.95 7.02 -1.04
N VAL A 49 7.08 6.86 0.26
CA VAL A 49 8.38 6.69 0.90
C VAL A 49 8.46 5.33 1.58
N THR A 50 9.58 4.66 1.38
CA THR A 50 9.92 3.40 2.08
C THR A 50 11.30 3.55 2.68
N TYR A 51 11.45 3.18 3.96
CA TYR A 51 12.72 3.15 4.67
C TYR A 51 13.05 1.73 5.09
N ASP A 52 14.25 1.30 4.77
CA ASP A 52 14.78 0.00 5.16
C ASP A 52 16.25 0.13 5.58
N GLN A 53 16.49 0.18 6.89
CA GLN A 53 17.84 0.15 7.50
C GLN A 53 18.84 1.09 6.84
N GLY A 54 18.46 2.35 6.66
CA GLY A 54 19.32 3.38 6.06
C GLY A 54 19.15 3.55 4.55
N ARG A 55 18.31 2.74 3.90
CA ARG A 55 17.95 2.89 2.50
C ARG A 55 16.55 3.52 2.41
N VAL A 56 16.45 4.67 1.77
CA VAL A 56 15.18 5.36 1.47
C VAL A 56 14.86 5.22 0.00
N GLU A 57 13.65 4.76 -0.32
CA GLU A 57 13.08 4.84 -1.66
C GLU A 57 11.93 5.85 -1.68
N ILE A 58 11.99 6.79 -2.61
CA ILE A 58 10.96 7.81 -2.84
C ILE A 58 10.43 7.61 -4.25
N MET A 59 9.15 7.27 -4.39
CA MET A 59 8.50 6.97 -5.66
C MET A 59 7.39 7.96 -5.97
N SER A 60 7.38 8.48 -7.19
CA SER A 60 6.32 9.31 -7.74
C SER A 60 5.35 8.44 -8.55
N PRO A 61 4.09 8.24 -8.11
CA PRO A 61 3.14 7.37 -8.82
C PRO A 61 2.66 8.00 -10.13
N LEU A 62 2.24 7.15 -11.07
CA LEU A 62 1.57 7.56 -12.30
C LEU A 62 0.06 7.78 -12.08
N PRO A 63 -0.61 8.66 -12.84
CA PRO A 63 -2.08 8.81 -12.78
C PRO A 63 -2.85 7.51 -13.02
N LYS A 64 -2.31 6.62 -13.84
CA LYS A 64 -2.85 5.28 -14.09
C LYS A 64 -2.86 4.41 -12.83
N HIS A 65 -1.89 4.58 -11.96
CA HIS A 65 -1.79 3.90 -10.68
C HIS A 65 -2.97 4.27 -9.78
N GLU A 66 -3.32 5.55 -9.70
CA GLU A 66 -4.44 6.04 -8.89
C GLU A 66 -5.80 5.45 -9.34
N LYS A 67 -6.01 5.22 -10.64
CA LYS A 67 -7.25 4.59 -11.13
C LYS A 67 -7.44 3.16 -10.63
N TYR A 68 -6.37 2.39 -10.58
CA TYR A 68 -6.45 1.02 -10.04
C TYR A 68 -6.65 1.02 -8.53
N LYS A 69 -5.90 1.86 -7.82
CA LYS A 69 -6.03 2.06 -6.39
C LYS A 69 -7.46 2.42 -6.01
N GLU A 70 -8.05 3.44 -6.68
CA GLU A 70 -9.41 3.86 -6.44
C GLU A 70 -10.43 2.74 -6.70
N PHE A 71 -10.24 1.96 -7.77
CA PHE A 71 -11.12 0.83 -8.06
C PHE A 71 -11.05 -0.24 -6.98
N VAL A 72 -9.86 -0.61 -6.50
CA VAL A 72 -9.70 -1.59 -5.41
C VAL A 72 -10.36 -1.09 -4.13
N SER A 73 -10.19 0.18 -3.78
CA SER A 73 -10.85 0.78 -2.62
C SER A 73 -12.38 0.64 -2.67
N HIS A 74 -12.98 0.98 -3.82
CA HIS A 74 -14.44 0.83 -4.01
C HIS A 74 -14.90 -0.63 -4.04
N LEU A 75 -14.06 -1.53 -4.57
CA LEU A 75 -14.36 -2.96 -4.58
C LEU A 75 -14.41 -3.50 -3.14
N ILE A 76 -13.43 -3.15 -2.30
CA ILE A 76 -13.39 -3.58 -0.90
C ILE A 76 -14.55 -2.97 -0.10
N ALA A 77 -14.85 -1.68 -0.30
CA ALA A 77 -16.00 -1.05 0.33
C ALA A 77 -17.32 -1.76 -0.03
N LEU A 78 -17.51 -2.11 -1.32
CA LEU A 78 -18.68 -2.88 -1.75
C LEU A 78 -18.72 -4.28 -1.12
N LEU A 79 -17.56 -4.95 -0.98
CA LEU A 79 -17.49 -6.25 -0.30
C LEU A 79 -17.90 -6.13 1.17
N ALA A 80 -17.40 -5.09 1.87
CA ALA A 80 -17.75 -4.82 3.26
C ALA A 80 -19.27 -4.65 3.42
N ASP A 81 -19.88 -3.81 2.58
CA ASP A 81 -21.32 -3.55 2.58
C ASP A 81 -22.14 -4.84 2.32
N GLU A 82 -21.81 -5.59 1.26
CA GLU A 82 -22.56 -6.79 0.87
C GLU A 82 -22.38 -7.98 1.83
N LEU A 83 -21.23 -8.05 2.50
CA LEU A 83 -20.93 -9.09 3.50
C LEU A 83 -21.33 -8.68 4.92
N ASN A 84 -21.72 -7.42 5.11
CA ASN A 84 -22.04 -6.82 6.42
C ASN A 84 -20.90 -7.04 7.43
N ILE A 85 -19.68 -6.67 7.04
CA ILE A 85 -18.48 -6.71 7.88
C ILE A 85 -17.87 -5.32 7.98
N ASP A 86 -17.29 -5.01 9.13
CA ASP A 86 -16.55 -3.77 9.32
C ASP A 86 -15.21 -3.84 8.60
N VAL A 87 -14.89 -2.78 7.86
CA VAL A 87 -13.61 -2.60 7.20
C VAL A 87 -13.17 -1.16 7.35
N GLU A 88 -12.03 -0.94 7.97
CA GLU A 88 -11.43 0.38 8.09
C GLU A 88 -10.28 0.56 7.10
N SER A 89 -10.26 1.68 6.40
CA SER A 89 -9.21 2.03 5.44
C SER A 89 -8.41 3.22 5.92
N PHE A 90 -7.08 3.05 6.00
CA PHE A 90 -6.15 4.14 6.30
C PHE A 90 -5.40 4.63 5.06
N GLY A 91 -5.88 4.24 3.86
CA GLY A 91 -5.33 4.69 2.59
C GLY A 91 -3.85 4.35 2.44
N SER A 92 -3.05 5.37 2.22
CA SER A 92 -1.59 5.29 2.07
C SER A 92 -0.85 5.85 3.29
N THR A 93 -1.30 5.53 4.49
CA THR A 93 -0.65 5.94 5.74
C THR A 93 0.76 5.36 5.85
N THR A 94 1.70 6.12 6.38
CA THR A 94 3.05 5.65 6.69
C THR A 94 3.03 4.72 7.90
N TRP A 95 3.35 3.46 7.70
CA TRP A 95 3.55 2.46 8.74
C TRP A 95 5.02 2.38 9.08
N LYS A 96 5.37 2.58 10.34
CA LYS A 96 6.77 2.61 10.78
C LYS A 96 6.98 1.89 12.11
N ARG A 97 8.17 1.31 12.28
CA ARG A 97 8.67 0.75 13.54
C ARG A 97 10.12 1.16 13.73
N ARG A 98 10.35 2.11 14.65
CA ARG A 98 11.67 2.69 14.91
C ARG A 98 12.70 1.65 15.34
N GLU A 99 12.33 0.76 16.25
CA GLU A 99 13.22 -0.29 16.74
C GLU A 99 13.74 -1.22 15.66
N ALA A 100 12.93 -1.45 14.62
CA ALA A 100 13.29 -2.28 13.48
C ALA A 100 13.98 -1.48 12.36
N LEU A 101 14.00 -0.15 12.43
CA LEU A 101 14.46 0.74 11.37
C LEU A 101 13.76 0.44 10.03
N LYS A 102 12.44 0.28 10.09
CA LYS A 102 11.59 -0.06 8.94
C LYS A 102 10.38 0.86 8.88
N ALA A 103 10.10 1.37 7.68
CA ALA A 103 8.88 2.11 7.40
C ALA A 103 8.48 1.98 5.93
N THR A 104 7.17 2.01 5.65
CA THR A 104 6.66 2.00 4.27
C THR A 104 5.26 2.60 4.18
N GLU A 105 4.94 3.11 3.00
CA GLU A 105 3.60 3.54 2.62
C GLU A 105 3.05 2.57 1.57
N PRO A 106 2.01 1.77 1.91
CA PRO A 106 1.28 1.00 0.90
C PRO A 106 0.48 1.92 -0.02
N ASP A 107 0.08 1.41 -1.16
CA ASP A 107 -0.89 2.14 -2.00
C ASP A 107 -2.26 2.20 -1.33
N LEU A 108 -2.68 1.08 -0.72
CA LEU A 108 -3.84 1.01 0.17
C LEU A 108 -3.55 0.06 1.32
N CYS A 109 -4.17 0.30 2.46
CA CYS A 109 -4.21 -0.66 3.55
C CYS A 109 -5.59 -0.71 4.19
N PHE A 110 -5.94 -1.90 4.71
CA PHE A 110 -7.24 -2.18 5.29
C PHE A 110 -7.11 -3.01 6.55
N TYR A 111 -7.95 -2.66 7.52
CA TYR A 111 -8.25 -3.47 8.68
C TYR A 111 -9.58 -4.19 8.41
N VAL A 112 -9.59 -5.50 8.54
CA VAL A 112 -10.75 -6.39 8.33
C VAL A 112 -10.99 -7.20 9.59
N ALA A 113 -10.04 -8.07 9.96
CA ALA A 113 -10.13 -8.84 11.20
C ALA A 113 -9.90 -7.99 12.44
N ASN A 114 -9.07 -6.94 12.30
CA ASN A 114 -8.73 -6.02 13.38
C ASN A 114 -9.48 -4.67 13.28
N ALA A 115 -10.55 -4.57 12.47
CA ALA A 115 -11.29 -3.33 12.28
C ALA A 115 -11.79 -2.73 13.61
N GLU A 116 -12.34 -3.54 14.50
CA GLU A 116 -12.84 -3.10 15.82
C GLU A 116 -11.78 -2.41 16.68
N HIS A 117 -10.49 -2.76 16.51
CA HIS A 117 -9.38 -2.18 17.28
C HIS A 117 -9.01 -0.77 16.84
N VAL A 118 -9.44 -0.36 15.64
CA VAL A 118 -9.02 0.90 15.02
C VAL A 118 -10.18 1.85 14.71
N ILE A 119 -11.44 1.41 14.82
CA ILE A 119 -12.62 2.26 14.67
C ILE A 119 -12.54 3.46 15.66
N GLY A 120 -12.70 4.65 15.13
CA GLY A 120 -12.70 5.89 15.89
C GLY A 120 -11.31 6.41 16.28
N LYS A 121 -10.23 5.81 15.76
CA LYS A 121 -8.87 6.32 15.91
C LYS A 121 -8.49 7.19 14.72
N ASP A 122 -7.94 8.38 15.01
CA ASP A 122 -7.41 9.29 13.99
C ASP A 122 -5.95 8.95 13.66
N GLU A 123 -5.20 8.40 14.62
CA GLU A 123 -3.80 8.02 14.50
C GLU A 123 -3.59 6.60 15.03
N LEU A 124 -2.66 5.88 14.42
CA LEU A 124 -2.29 4.52 14.79
C LEU A 124 -0.79 4.40 15.02
N ASP A 125 -0.44 3.65 16.05
CA ASP A 125 0.94 3.37 16.45
C ASP A 125 1.16 1.86 16.49
N LEU A 126 2.03 1.32 15.62
CA LEU A 126 2.32 -0.12 15.54
C LEU A 126 3.01 -0.71 16.77
N ASP A 127 3.40 0.13 17.73
CA ASP A 127 3.93 -0.37 19.03
C ASP A 127 2.80 -0.77 19.99
N VAL A 128 1.56 -0.28 19.77
CA VAL A 128 0.37 -0.55 20.58
C VAL A 128 -0.82 -1.06 19.77
N ASP A 129 -0.92 -0.67 18.52
CA ASP A 129 -2.00 -1.06 17.60
C ASP A 129 -1.58 -2.23 16.71
N PRO A 130 -2.53 -3.08 16.26
CA PRO A 130 -2.21 -4.11 15.30
C PRO A 130 -1.78 -3.49 13.96
N PRO A 131 -0.95 -4.18 13.16
CA PRO A 131 -0.72 -3.79 11.77
C PRO A 131 -2.00 -3.94 10.94
N PRO A 132 -2.12 -3.28 9.78
CA PRO A 132 -3.23 -3.53 8.85
C PRO A 132 -3.27 -5.01 8.45
N ASP A 133 -4.49 -5.56 8.31
CA ASP A 133 -4.69 -6.95 7.92
C ASP A 133 -4.32 -7.20 6.45
N LEU A 134 -4.46 -6.18 5.61
CA LEU A 134 -4.22 -6.23 4.19
C LEU A 134 -3.50 -4.98 3.70
N ALA A 135 -2.37 -5.15 3.01
CA ALA A 135 -1.74 -4.13 2.20
C ALA A 135 -1.96 -4.43 0.71
N VAL A 136 -2.17 -3.39 -0.09
CA VAL A 136 -2.32 -3.50 -1.55
C VAL A 136 -1.26 -2.67 -2.24
N GLU A 137 -0.58 -3.27 -3.21
CA GLU A 137 0.43 -2.65 -4.05
C GLU A 137 0.03 -2.71 -5.53
N ILE A 138 0.19 -1.60 -6.22
CA ILE A 138 -0.18 -1.45 -7.63
C ILE A 138 1.10 -1.20 -8.47
N ASP A 139 1.66 -2.25 -9.04
CA ASP A 139 2.87 -2.17 -9.85
C ASP A 139 2.55 -1.78 -11.29
N VAL A 140 2.77 -0.54 -11.63
CA VAL A 140 2.63 -0.04 -13.01
C VAL A 140 3.97 0.04 -13.71
N THR A 141 4.96 0.71 -13.14
CA THR A 141 6.32 0.89 -13.67
C THR A 141 7.36 0.22 -12.80
N ASN A 142 7.26 0.42 -11.50
CA ASN A 142 8.19 -0.09 -10.50
C ASN A 142 7.59 -1.31 -9.81
N GLU A 143 8.44 -2.16 -9.26
CA GLU A 143 8.03 -3.35 -8.52
C GLU A 143 8.07 -3.07 -7.01
N SER A 144 7.04 -3.49 -6.29
CA SER A 144 6.92 -3.34 -4.84
C SER A 144 7.62 -4.45 -4.04
N LEU A 145 8.31 -5.38 -4.70
CA LEU A 145 8.97 -6.51 -4.04
C LEU A 145 10.02 -6.09 -2.99
N SER A 146 10.67 -4.93 -3.19
CA SER A 146 11.62 -4.37 -2.21
C SER A 146 10.96 -4.02 -0.87
N LYS A 147 9.64 -3.81 -0.84
CA LYS A 147 8.87 -3.52 0.38
C LYS A 147 8.50 -4.76 1.20
N PHE A 148 8.55 -5.96 0.61
CA PHE A 148 8.11 -7.19 1.28
C PHE A 148 8.84 -7.47 2.60
N PRO A 149 10.18 -7.35 2.70
CA PRO A 149 10.87 -7.48 3.98
C PRO A 149 10.46 -6.42 5.01
N VAL A 150 10.06 -5.24 4.56
CA VAL A 150 9.53 -4.19 5.44
C VAL A 150 8.17 -4.60 5.98
N TYR A 151 7.22 -4.98 5.12
CA TYR A 151 5.89 -5.47 5.52
C TYR A 151 5.97 -6.67 6.46
N ALA A 152 6.87 -7.63 6.20
CA ALA A 152 7.07 -8.80 7.05
C ALA A 152 7.52 -8.39 8.47
N THR A 153 8.43 -7.43 8.56
CA THR A 153 8.90 -6.90 9.86
C THR A 153 7.80 -6.12 10.59
N LEU A 154 6.97 -5.39 9.85
CA LEU A 154 5.81 -4.68 10.43
C LEU A 154 4.68 -5.64 10.84
N GLY A 155 4.71 -6.89 10.36
CA GLY A 155 3.73 -7.93 10.70
C GLY A 155 2.45 -7.89 9.89
N VAL A 156 2.44 -7.30 8.69
CA VAL A 156 1.26 -7.25 7.80
C VAL A 156 0.92 -8.67 7.32
N PRO A 157 -0.28 -9.22 7.65
CA PRO A 157 -0.56 -10.63 7.40
C PRO A 157 -0.80 -10.97 5.93
N GLU A 158 -1.29 -10.03 5.12
CA GLU A 158 -1.66 -10.27 3.73
C GLU A 158 -1.22 -9.12 2.83
N ILE A 159 -0.73 -9.46 1.63
CA ILE A 159 -0.41 -8.49 0.57
C ILE A 159 -1.13 -8.90 -0.71
N TRP A 160 -1.83 -7.95 -1.35
CA TRP A 160 -2.25 -8.06 -2.74
C TRP A 160 -1.35 -7.21 -3.62
N ARG A 161 -0.83 -7.79 -4.68
CA ARG A 161 0.03 -7.12 -5.64
C ARG A 161 -0.56 -7.23 -7.04
N TYR A 162 -0.99 -6.12 -7.61
CA TYR A 162 -1.40 -6.07 -9.00
C TYR A 162 -0.23 -5.67 -9.90
N VAL A 163 0.14 -6.51 -10.87
CA VAL A 163 1.22 -6.28 -11.84
C VAL A 163 0.61 -5.87 -13.17
N SER A 164 0.56 -4.57 -13.44
CA SER A 164 -0.12 -3.99 -14.61
C SER A 164 0.42 -4.50 -15.95
N LYS A 165 1.73 -4.72 -16.06
CA LYS A 165 2.37 -5.26 -17.30
C LYS A 165 1.90 -6.67 -17.64
N ARG A 166 1.61 -7.48 -16.62
CA ARG A 166 1.14 -8.87 -16.75
C ARG A 166 -0.38 -9.00 -16.66
N LYS A 167 -1.07 -7.92 -16.30
CA LYS A 167 -2.51 -7.89 -16.00
C LYS A 167 -2.90 -8.98 -15.00
N SER A 168 -2.08 -9.19 -14.00
CA SER A 168 -2.24 -10.25 -13.01
C SER A 168 -2.22 -9.70 -11.60
N VAL A 169 -2.97 -10.34 -10.72
CA VAL A 169 -2.88 -10.17 -9.27
C VAL A 169 -2.12 -11.35 -8.70
N LEU A 170 -1.34 -11.08 -7.69
CA LEU A 170 -0.70 -12.06 -6.82
C LEU A 170 -1.16 -11.76 -5.40
N MET A 171 -1.45 -12.79 -4.64
CA MET A 171 -1.85 -12.66 -3.22
C MET A 171 -0.87 -13.44 -2.38
N TYR A 172 -0.45 -12.85 -1.27
CA TYR A 172 0.58 -13.39 -0.40
C TYR A 172 0.10 -13.37 1.05
N GLU A 173 0.49 -14.39 1.79
CA GLU A 173 0.31 -14.49 3.25
C GLU A 173 1.68 -14.54 3.93
N LEU A 174 1.79 -13.83 5.05
CA LEU A 174 2.97 -13.86 5.90
C LEU A 174 2.99 -15.17 6.71
N ARG A 175 4.00 -16.01 6.49
CA ARG A 175 4.26 -17.25 7.24
C ARG A 175 5.72 -17.30 7.67
N ASP A 176 5.97 -17.49 8.94
CA ASP A 176 7.33 -17.63 9.49
C ASP A 176 8.29 -16.51 9.07
N GLY A 177 7.78 -15.27 8.92
CA GLY A 177 8.56 -14.08 8.55
C GLY A 177 8.78 -13.89 7.05
N GLU A 178 8.20 -14.74 6.20
CA GLU A 178 8.30 -14.66 4.74
C GLU A 178 6.90 -14.67 4.08
N TYR A 179 6.78 -14.04 2.92
CA TYR A 179 5.55 -14.06 2.15
C TYR A 179 5.51 -15.24 1.20
N VAL A 180 4.43 -16.02 1.30
CA VAL A 180 4.14 -17.16 0.42
C VAL A 180 2.89 -16.87 -0.42
N ASP A 181 2.89 -17.35 -1.66
CA ASP A 181 1.72 -17.25 -2.54
C ASP A 181 0.53 -18.00 -1.96
N ILE A 182 -0.67 -17.39 -2.04
CA ILE A 182 -1.93 -18.02 -1.65
C ILE A 182 -2.95 -18.01 -2.80
N PRO A 183 -3.77 -19.07 -2.92
CA PRO A 183 -4.73 -19.23 -4.02
C PRO A 183 -5.97 -18.34 -3.90
N ALA A 184 -6.24 -17.80 -2.73
CA ALA A 184 -7.36 -16.90 -2.45
C ALA A 184 -6.98 -15.96 -1.31
N SER A 185 -7.64 -14.81 -1.25
CA SER A 185 -7.47 -13.85 -0.17
C SER A 185 -7.81 -14.46 1.19
N ARG A 186 -7.03 -14.10 2.19
CA ARG A 186 -7.30 -14.42 3.59
C ARG A 186 -8.43 -13.55 4.14
N SER A 187 -8.39 -12.26 3.83
CA SER A 187 -9.38 -11.27 4.29
C SER A 187 -10.73 -11.45 3.59
N PHE A 188 -10.73 -11.88 2.31
CA PHE A 188 -11.92 -12.08 1.48
C PHE A 188 -11.82 -13.41 0.73
N PRO A 189 -12.11 -14.56 1.38
CA PRO A 189 -11.82 -15.90 0.83
C PRO A 189 -12.50 -16.25 -0.50
N MET A 190 -13.54 -15.49 -0.89
CA MET A 190 -14.19 -15.65 -2.19
C MET A 190 -13.37 -15.02 -3.34
N LEU A 191 -12.43 -14.13 -3.04
CA LEU A 191 -11.55 -13.50 -4.03
C LEU A 191 -10.32 -14.36 -4.27
N THR A 192 -10.15 -14.81 -5.51
CA THR A 192 -8.89 -15.37 -6.01
C THR A 192 -8.11 -14.30 -6.78
N PRO A 193 -6.80 -14.46 -6.97
CA PRO A 193 -6.00 -13.58 -7.82
C PRO A 193 -6.62 -13.34 -9.22
N GLN A 194 -7.16 -14.40 -9.83
CA GLN A 194 -7.79 -14.31 -11.16
C GLN A 194 -9.07 -13.48 -11.13
N VAL A 195 -9.95 -13.71 -10.15
CA VAL A 195 -11.22 -12.96 -10.01
C VAL A 195 -10.94 -11.46 -9.84
N LEU A 196 -9.98 -11.10 -8.99
CA LEU A 196 -9.62 -9.70 -8.76
C LEU A 196 -8.99 -9.08 -10.01
N ALA A 197 -8.10 -9.81 -10.71
CA ALA A 197 -7.50 -9.35 -11.96
C ALA A 197 -8.55 -9.10 -13.05
N ASP A 198 -9.55 -9.98 -13.19
CA ASP A 198 -10.62 -9.84 -14.17
C ASP A 198 -11.46 -8.58 -13.91
N PHE A 199 -11.84 -8.31 -12.65
CA PHE A 199 -12.56 -7.08 -12.29
C PHE A 199 -11.71 -5.82 -12.52
N LEU A 200 -10.41 -5.85 -12.19
CA LEU A 200 -9.49 -4.75 -12.45
C LEU A 200 -9.39 -4.44 -13.96
N GLU A 201 -9.20 -5.46 -14.79
CA GLU A 201 -9.10 -5.27 -16.25
C GLU A 201 -10.43 -4.82 -16.85
N GLN A 202 -11.54 -5.38 -16.37
CA GLN A 202 -12.87 -4.98 -16.81
C GLN A 202 -13.22 -3.55 -16.47
N SER A 203 -12.75 -3.05 -15.31
CA SER A 203 -12.98 -1.66 -14.87
C SER A 203 -12.39 -0.64 -15.82
N LYS A 204 -11.34 -0.98 -16.56
CA LYS A 204 -10.74 -0.12 -17.59
C LYS A 204 -11.59 -0.05 -18.85
N ALA A 205 -12.19 -1.18 -19.23
CA ALA A 205 -12.96 -1.27 -20.46
C ALA A 205 -14.39 -0.73 -20.31
N ASP A 206 -15.03 -1.09 -19.21
CA ASP A 206 -16.46 -0.88 -18.98
C ASP A 206 -16.77 0.26 -17.99
N GLY A 207 -15.77 0.74 -17.29
CA GLY A 207 -15.90 1.76 -16.24
C GLY A 207 -16.33 1.20 -14.89
N ARG A 208 -15.96 1.91 -13.82
CA ARG A 208 -16.11 1.51 -12.42
C ARG A 208 -17.55 1.07 -12.06
N THR A 209 -18.52 1.94 -12.32
CA THR A 209 -19.91 1.71 -11.88
C THR A 209 -20.51 0.44 -12.42
N LYS A 210 -20.28 0.15 -13.71
CA LYS A 210 -20.77 -1.07 -14.35
C LYS A 210 -20.13 -2.31 -13.74
N VAL A 211 -18.82 -2.27 -13.50
CA VAL A 211 -18.08 -3.42 -12.96
C VAL A 211 -18.40 -3.66 -11.50
N LEU A 212 -18.61 -2.64 -10.67
CA LEU A 212 -19.10 -2.81 -9.30
C LEU A 212 -20.52 -3.42 -9.26
N ALA A 213 -21.39 -3.06 -10.20
CA ALA A 213 -22.69 -3.73 -10.32
C ALA A 213 -22.57 -5.21 -10.77
N MET A 214 -21.54 -5.55 -11.54
CA MET A 214 -21.22 -6.95 -11.89
C MET A 214 -20.70 -7.71 -10.67
N LEU A 215 -19.80 -7.10 -9.88
CA LEU A 215 -19.28 -7.68 -8.63
C LEU A 215 -20.44 -7.98 -7.67
N ARG A 216 -21.37 -7.04 -7.45
CA ARG A 216 -22.55 -7.26 -6.60
C ARG A 216 -23.36 -8.46 -7.04
N ARG A 217 -23.65 -8.61 -8.34
CA ARG A 217 -24.37 -9.79 -8.86
C ARG A 217 -23.56 -11.08 -8.69
N TRP A 218 -22.25 -11.01 -8.87
CA TRP A 218 -21.38 -12.16 -8.69
C TRP A 218 -21.38 -12.65 -7.23
N LEU A 219 -21.39 -11.74 -6.25
CA LEU A 219 -21.50 -12.07 -4.82
C LEU A 219 -22.81 -12.79 -4.49
N MET A 220 -23.94 -12.39 -5.09
CA MET A 220 -25.23 -13.03 -4.86
C MET A 220 -25.31 -14.49 -5.34
N THR A 221 -24.33 -14.96 -6.10
CA THR A 221 -24.26 -16.33 -6.63
C THR A 221 -23.29 -17.22 -5.87
N ARG A 222 -22.69 -16.72 -4.77
CA ARG A 222 -21.73 -17.42 -3.91
C ARG A 222 -22.30 -17.67 -2.54
#